data_e002a2ca563882472d2f61e6104fe741
#
_entry.id   e002a2ca563882472d2f61e6104fe741
#
_cell.length_a   1.000
_cell.length_b   1.000
_cell.length_c   1.000
_cell.angle_alpha   90.00
_cell.angle_beta   90.00
_cell.angle_gamma   90.00
#
_symmetry.space_group_name_H-M   'P 1'
#
loop_
_entity.id
_entity.type
_entity.pdbx_description
1 polymer ?
#
loop_
_entity_poly.entity_id
_entity_poly.type
_entity_poly.pdbx_seq_one_letter_code
_entity_poly.pdbx_strand_id
1 'polypeptide(L)'
;MKTKTKTKTKQKLLKFYAFIVLIYFSPNLFAQTSSSPTQSVCIGSNEPYLLNSFNNSSTYNWVLSSGGNIVSGNTTNAISIDWDVVPGGPHFLSVTETDINGCIGSQQILEVTINSIDDASFVLTDYCAGSSNSASSVVTSGGTYVFNPSPSGSETIDVLTGEITGGIGGTTYSVEYTTNGICPSQSIETVLVNSVDDASFVLTDYCAGSSNSASAVVTSGGSFSFNPLPSGSEIIDVLTGEITGGNGGTTYSVEYTTNGVCNSSLIQNVLIYSVPSTGPIFHN
;
A
#
# COMPACT_ATOMS: atom_id res chain seq x y z
N MET A 1 50.51 -36.66 -7.44
CA MET A 1 50.50 -35.39 -6.69
C MET A 1 49.13 -34.75 -6.94
N LYS A 2 48.23 -34.86 -5.96
CA LYS A 2 46.83 -34.41 -6.08
C LYS A 2 46.63 -33.24 -5.14
N THR A 3 46.28 -32.09 -5.67
CA THR A 3 45.88 -30.91 -4.86
C THR A 3 44.35 -30.74 -4.90
N LYS A 4 43.75 -30.88 -3.73
CA LYS A 4 42.34 -30.59 -3.43
C LYS A 4 42.20 -29.10 -3.20
N THR A 5 41.37 -28.43 -4.00
CA THR A 5 40.92 -27.07 -3.72
C THR A 5 39.57 -27.13 -3.06
N LYS A 6 39.44 -26.57 -1.87
CA LYS A 6 38.24 -26.56 -1.03
C LYS A 6 37.28 -25.46 -1.44
N THR A 7 36.07 -25.85 -1.75
CA THR A 7 34.86 -24.99 -1.78
C THR A 7 34.50 -24.55 -0.35
N LYS A 8 34.71 -23.29 0.00
CA LYS A 8 34.19 -22.66 1.21
C LYS A 8 33.74 -21.25 0.88
N THR A 9 32.56 -21.10 0.31
CA THR A 9 31.91 -19.78 0.21
C THR A 9 30.44 -19.97 -0.12
N LYS A 10 29.60 -20.43 0.80
CA LYS A 10 28.11 -20.34 0.71
C LYS A 10 27.41 -20.56 2.06
N GLN A 11 27.95 -20.14 3.17
CA GLN A 11 27.29 -20.26 4.48
C GLN A 11 27.34 -18.99 5.34
N LYS A 12 27.42 -17.80 4.75
CA LYS A 12 27.47 -16.56 5.53
C LYS A 12 26.34 -15.55 5.23
N LEU A 13 25.34 -15.91 4.44
CA LEU A 13 24.24 -14.98 4.10
C LEU A 13 22.87 -15.35 4.69
N LEU A 14 22.77 -16.36 5.54
CA LEU A 14 21.48 -16.81 6.09
C LEU A 14 21.34 -16.58 7.60
N LYS A 15 22.13 -15.72 8.21
CA LYS A 15 22.06 -15.40 9.66
C LYS A 15 21.74 -13.95 9.99
N PHE A 16 21.39 -13.12 9.02
CA PHE A 16 21.13 -11.69 9.27
C PHE A 16 19.65 -11.30 9.26
N TYR A 17 18.73 -12.20 8.89
CA TYR A 17 17.29 -11.90 8.84
C TYR A 17 16.45 -12.44 9.98
N ALA A 18 17.06 -13.13 10.95
CA ALA A 18 16.35 -13.71 12.10
C ALA A 18 16.43 -12.87 13.38
N PHE A 19 16.92 -11.61 13.35
CA PHE A 19 17.16 -10.82 14.56
C PHE A 19 16.35 -9.51 14.65
N ILE A 20 15.42 -9.24 13.73
CA ILE A 20 14.64 -7.97 13.71
C ILE A 20 13.18 -8.13 14.15
N VAL A 21 12.67 -9.33 14.39
CA VAL A 21 11.24 -9.54 14.73
C VAL A 21 10.96 -9.73 16.24
N LEU A 22 11.93 -9.55 17.11
CA LEU A 22 11.75 -9.81 18.55
C LEU A 22 12.00 -8.61 19.47
N ILE A 23 11.79 -7.36 19.01
CA ILE A 23 12.00 -6.15 19.85
C ILE A 23 10.70 -5.36 20.13
N TYR A 24 9.52 -5.89 19.83
CA TYR A 24 8.29 -5.11 20.07
C TYR A 24 7.30 -5.76 21.03
N PHE A 25 7.77 -6.37 22.14
CA PHE A 25 6.93 -6.57 23.31
C PHE A 25 7.83 -6.66 24.55
N SER A 26 8.50 -5.56 24.85
CA SER A 26 8.92 -5.32 26.22
C SER A 26 7.88 -4.41 26.84
N PRO A 27 7.16 -4.77 27.89
CA PRO A 27 6.48 -3.78 28.71
C PRO A 27 7.58 -2.82 29.16
N ASN A 28 7.51 -1.56 28.73
CA ASN A 28 8.40 -0.51 29.21
C ASN A 28 8.16 -0.35 30.71
N LEU A 29 8.92 -1.07 31.51
CA LEU A 29 9.04 -0.83 32.93
C LEU A 29 9.80 0.49 33.10
N PHE A 30 9.10 1.61 33.01
CA PHE A 30 9.70 2.91 33.32
C PHE A 30 9.87 3.03 34.82
N ALA A 31 11.09 2.79 35.24
CA ALA A 31 11.54 3.17 36.57
C ALA A 31 11.66 4.69 36.63
N GLN A 32 10.83 5.33 37.42
CA GLN A 32 10.74 6.78 37.51
C GLN A 32 11.55 7.34 38.64
N THR A 33 12.50 8.24 38.35
CA THR A 33 13.22 9.06 39.33
C THR A 33 12.52 10.40 39.51
N SER A 34 12.38 10.80 40.78
CA SER A 34 11.61 11.94 41.26
C SER A 34 11.97 13.30 40.64
N SER A 35 11.08 13.86 39.87
CA SER A 35 10.75 15.28 39.74
C SER A 35 9.58 15.38 38.77
N SER A 36 8.33 15.45 39.25
CA SER A 36 7.07 15.51 38.49
C SER A 36 7.19 15.00 37.06
N PRO A 37 7.40 13.73 36.87
CA PRO A 37 7.51 13.20 35.53
C PRO A 37 6.13 13.23 34.88
N THR A 38 6.12 13.42 33.56
CA THR A 38 4.93 13.34 32.75
C THR A 38 4.91 12.01 32.01
N GLN A 39 3.74 11.42 31.89
CA GLN A 39 3.51 10.21 31.10
C GLN A 39 2.33 10.42 30.15
N SER A 40 2.42 9.77 28.98
CA SER A 40 1.33 9.67 28.03
C SER A 40 0.84 8.23 27.98
N VAL A 41 -0.49 8.06 28.01
CA VAL A 41 -1.17 6.78 27.85
C VAL A 41 -2.23 6.88 26.77
N CYS A 42 -2.71 5.75 26.29
CA CYS A 42 -3.77 5.71 25.28
C CYS A 42 -5.13 5.52 25.93
N ILE A 43 -6.17 6.04 25.32
CA ILE A 43 -7.55 5.81 25.77
C ILE A 43 -7.81 4.31 25.93
N GLY A 44 -8.45 3.92 27.03
CA GLY A 44 -8.85 2.55 27.33
C GLY A 44 -7.70 1.59 27.61
N SER A 45 -6.46 2.07 27.77
CA SER A 45 -5.33 1.19 28.10
C SER A 45 -5.36 0.77 29.58
N ASN A 46 -4.80 -0.43 29.85
CA ASN A 46 -4.48 -0.90 31.19
C ASN A 46 -2.99 -0.80 31.41
N GLU A 47 -2.56 0.06 32.35
CA GLU A 47 -1.14 0.34 32.56
C GLU A 47 -0.69 -0.05 33.96
N PRO A 48 0.44 -0.76 34.09
CA PRO A 48 1.06 -1.07 35.39
C PRO A 48 1.94 0.08 35.87
N TYR A 49 1.85 0.40 37.15
CA TYR A 49 2.71 1.35 37.84
C TYR A 49 3.40 0.68 39.03
N LEU A 50 4.68 0.97 39.22
CA LEU A 50 5.44 0.42 40.35
C LEU A 50 6.42 1.45 40.91
N LEU A 51 6.76 1.31 42.19
CA LEU A 51 7.80 2.09 42.85
C LEU A 51 9.17 1.43 42.64
N ASN A 52 10.17 2.21 42.21
CA ASN A 52 11.53 1.74 42.01
C ASN A 52 12.23 1.35 43.31
N SER A 53 11.92 2.07 44.40
CA SER A 53 12.40 1.82 45.72
C SER A 53 11.21 1.67 46.66
N PHE A 54 11.13 0.56 47.35
CA PHE A 54 10.02 0.26 48.25
C PHE A 54 10.48 -0.61 49.40
N ASN A 55 9.71 -0.57 50.48
CA ASN A 55 9.92 -1.44 51.63
C ASN A 55 8.78 -2.45 51.73
N ASN A 56 9.06 -3.72 51.77
CA ASN A 56 8.02 -4.77 51.84
C ASN A 56 7.22 -4.76 53.12
N SER A 57 7.70 -4.08 54.17
CA SER A 57 7.00 -3.93 55.45
C SER A 57 6.17 -2.66 55.55
N SER A 58 6.19 -1.81 54.51
CA SER A 58 5.41 -0.58 54.39
C SER A 58 4.10 -0.84 53.70
N THR A 59 3.14 0.08 53.91
CA THR A 59 1.91 0.15 53.16
C THR A 59 1.91 1.40 52.28
N TYR A 60 1.21 1.33 51.16
CA TYR A 60 1.17 2.37 50.15
C TYR A 60 -0.25 2.81 49.91
N ASN A 61 -0.47 4.11 49.85
CA ASN A 61 -1.76 4.69 49.53
C ASN A 61 -1.66 5.41 48.18
N TRP A 62 -2.26 4.81 47.15
CA TRP A 62 -2.33 5.35 45.81
C TRP A 62 -3.63 6.14 45.64
N VAL A 63 -3.54 7.29 45.01
CA VAL A 63 -4.68 8.16 44.68
C VAL A 63 -4.60 8.62 43.26
N LEU A 64 -5.62 8.36 42.47
CA LEU A 64 -5.81 8.87 41.13
C LEU A 64 -6.83 10.01 41.17
N SER A 65 -6.48 11.18 40.61
CA SER A 65 -7.35 12.36 40.66
C SER A 65 -8.59 12.18 39.76
N SER A 66 -8.40 11.63 38.58
CA SER A 66 -9.44 11.40 37.57
C SER A 66 -8.84 10.67 36.36
N GLY A 67 -9.66 10.35 35.35
CA GLY A 67 -9.22 9.80 34.08
C GLY A 67 -9.05 8.29 34.04
N GLY A 68 -9.45 7.57 35.10
CA GLY A 68 -9.37 6.12 35.17
C GLY A 68 -9.67 5.55 36.54
N ASN A 69 -9.44 4.24 36.68
CA ASN A 69 -9.69 3.51 37.93
C ASN A 69 -8.49 2.63 38.30
N ILE A 70 -8.08 2.65 39.58
CA ILE A 70 -7.09 1.70 40.10
C ILE A 70 -7.81 0.34 40.24
N VAL A 71 -7.39 -0.66 39.48
CA VAL A 71 -8.08 -1.97 39.42
C VAL A 71 -7.38 -3.04 40.26
N SER A 72 -6.14 -2.80 40.67
CA SER A 72 -5.43 -3.73 41.55
C SER A 72 -4.30 -3.03 42.32
N GLY A 73 -3.87 -3.63 43.44
CA GLY A 73 -2.64 -3.30 44.14
C GLY A 73 -2.65 -2.04 45.00
N ASN A 74 -3.80 -1.44 45.30
CA ASN A 74 -3.92 -0.09 45.91
C ASN A 74 -3.15 0.10 47.24
N THR A 75 -2.79 -0.97 47.96
CA THR A 75 -2.01 -0.91 49.20
C THR A 75 -0.58 -1.46 49.08
N THR A 76 -0.18 -1.81 47.88
CA THR A 76 1.15 -2.43 47.56
C THR A 76 2.05 -1.44 46.82
N ASN A 77 3.28 -1.82 46.64
CA ASN A 77 4.27 -1.04 45.85
C ASN A 77 4.00 -1.00 44.34
N ALA A 78 2.98 -1.71 43.85
CA ALA A 78 2.60 -1.76 42.44
C ALA A 78 1.08 -1.80 42.26
N ILE A 79 0.59 -1.07 41.28
CA ILE A 79 -0.83 -1.00 40.93
C ILE A 79 -1.03 -1.21 39.43
N SER A 80 -2.28 -1.47 39.05
CA SER A 80 -2.73 -1.37 37.64
C SER A 80 -3.87 -0.38 37.55
N ILE A 81 -3.87 0.42 36.49
CA ILE A 81 -4.90 1.43 36.21
C ILE A 81 -5.52 1.16 34.87
N ASP A 82 -6.86 1.07 34.83
CA ASP A 82 -7.64 1.16 33.61
C ASP A 82 -7.91 2.64 33.32
N TRP A 83 -7.36 3.14 32.23
CA TRP A 83 -7.55 4.52 31.80
C TRP A 83 -8.85 4.68 31.02
N ASP A 84 -9.47 5.86 31.15
CA ASP A 84 -10.75 6.16 30.50
C ASP A 84 -10.61 6.20 28.97
N VAL A 85 -11.75 6.01 28.29
CA VAL A 85 -11.86 6.08 26.81
C VAL A 85 -12.02 7.52 26.30
N VAL A 86 -11.87 8.53 27.16
CA VAL A 86 -11.96 9.95 26.82
C VAL A 86 -10.58 10.57 26.94
N PRO A 87 -10.02 11.11 25.86
CA PRO A 87 -8.72 11.78 25.91
C PRO A 87 -8.80 13.04 26.75
N GLY A 88 -7.70 13.38 27.42
CA GLY A 88 -7.64 14.57 28.27
C GLY A 88 -6.51 14.53 29.29
N GLY A 89 -6.48 15.53 30.14
CA GLY A 89 -5.47 15.68 31.17
C GLY A 89 -5.17 17.15 31.46
N PRO A 90 -4.22 17.43 32.37
CA PRO A 90 -3.45 16.46 33.15
C PRO A 90 -4.27 15.73 34.22
N HIS A 91 -4.03 14.44 34.39
CA HIS A 91 -4.47 13.63 35.51
C HIS A 91 -3.29 13.39 36.45
N PHE A 92 -3.53 13.26 37.74
CA PHE A 92 -2.46 13.10 38.73
C PHE A 92 -2.60 11.76 39.43
N LEU A 93 -1.58 10.91 39.28
CA LEU A 93 -1.40 9.72 40.09
C LEU A 93 -0.44 10.04 41.21
N SER A 94 -0.85 9.83 42.45
CA SER A 94 0.02 10.04 43.59
C SER A 94 0.10 8.82 44.49
N VAL A 95 1.24 8.68 45.19
CA VAL A 95 1.45 7.63 46.18
C VAL A 95 2.11 8.17 47.42
N THR A 96 1.69 7.65 48.57
CA THR A 96 2.29 7.93 49.87
C THR A 96 2.60 6.62 50.58
N GLU A 97 3.81 6.46 51.07
CA GLU A 97 4.26 5.32 51.87
C GLU A 97 4.04 5.57 53.34
N THR A 98 3.58 4.53 54.06
CA THR A 98 3.55 4.52 55.54
C THR A 98 4.37 3.30 56.01
N ASP A 99 5.38 3.55 56.80
CA ASP A 99 6.26 2.49 57.33
C ASP A 99 5.57 1.67 58.43
N ILE A 100 6.22 0.61 58.90
CA ILE A 100 5.70 -0.27 59.96
C ILE A 100 5.51 0.42 61.30
N ASN A 101 6.15 1.57 61.52
CA ASN A 101 6.03 2.39 62.73
C ASN A 101 4.96 3.47 62.62
N GLY A 102 4.28 3.55 61.46
CA GLY A 102 3.28 4.56 61.21
C GLY A 102 3.85 5.89 60.70
N CYS A 103 5.15 5.96 60.35
CA CYS A 103 5.73 7.18 59.80
C CYS A 103 5.31 7.34 58.31
N ILE A 104 4.78 8.51 57.99
CA ILE A 104 4.31 8.82 56.62
C ILE A 104 5.41 9.51 55.85
N GLY A 105 5.75 8.96 54.70
CA GLY A 105 6.71 9.52 53.75
C GLY A 105 6.17 10.68 52.95
N SER A 106 7.04 11.33 52.17
CA SER A 106 6.62 12.37 51.21
C SER A 106 5.81 11.77 50.05
N GLN A 107 4.75 12.48 49.65
CA GLN A 107 3.96 12.10 48.48
C GLN A 107 4.77 12.22 47.20
N GLN A 108 4.71 11.21 46.36
CA GLN A 108 5.21 11.24 44.98
C GLN A 108 4.04 11.46 44.03
N ILE A 109 4.27 12.23 42.97
CA ILE A 109 3.20 12.61 42.01
C ILE A 109 3.72 12.37 40.59
N LEU A 110 2.87 11.78 39.78
CA LEU A 110 3.04 11.57 38.33
C LEU A 110 1.89 12.28 37.63
N GLU A 111 2.23 13.09 36.64
CA GLU A 111 1.25 13.71 35.72
C GLU A 111 1.03 12.79 34.52
N VAL A 112 -0.23 12.51 34.17
CA VAL A 112 -0.60 11.62 33.08
C VAL A 112 -1.54 12.33 32.12
N THR A 113 -1.26 12.20 30.83
CA THR A 113 -2.12 12.65 29.73
C THR A 113 -2.66 11.44 28.99
N ILE A 114 -3.97 11.37 28.79
CA ILE A 114 -4.64 10.34 28.01
C ILE A 114 -4.76 10.85 26.57
N ASN A 115 -4.19 10.13 25.61
CA ASN A 115 -4.19 10.48 24.20
C ASN A 115 -5.22 9.64 23.43
N SER A 116 -5.79 10.23 22.39
CA SER A 116 -6.59 9.50 21.41
C SER A 116 -5.74 8.47 20.68
N ILE A 117 -6.35 7.38 20.26
CA ILE A 117 -5.74 6.49 19.27
C ILE A 117 -5.64 7.25 17.94
N ASP A 118 -4.53 7.09 17.23
CA ASP A 118 -4.35 7.65 15.91
C ASP A 118 -5.41 7.10 14.95
N ASP A 119 -5.77 7.88 13.94
CA ASP A 119 -6.63 7.42 12.86
C ASP A 119 -5.74 6.96 11.69
N ALA A 120 -5.65 5.65 11.49
CA ALA A 120 -4.86 5.04 10.42
C ALA A 120 -5.59 5.00 9.06
N SER A 121 -6.73 5.67 8.91
CA SER A 121 -7.49 5.67 7.66
C SER A 121 -6.70 6.28 6.52
N PHE A 122 -6.75 5.62 5.36
CA PHE A 122 -6.15 6.06 4.10
C PHE A 122 -6.97 5.52 2.93
N VAL A 123 -6.64 5.95 1.71
CA VAL A 123 -7.32 5.49 0.49
C VAL A 123 -6.28 5.02 -0.53
N LEU A 124 -6.52 3.85 -1.10
CA LEU A 124 -5.88 3.37 -2.32
C LEU A 124 -6.92 3.30 -3.43
N THR A 125 -6.53 3.71 -4.65
CA THR A 125 -7.40 3.60 -5.83
C THR A 125 -6.89 2.53 -6.77
N ASP A 126 -7.81 1.79 -7.39
CA ASP A 126 -7.46 0.81 -8.42
C ASP A 126 -6.70 1.48 -9.57
N TYR A 127 -5.74 0.78 -10.15
CA TYR A 127 -4.86 1.31 -11.19
C TYR A 127 -4.53 0.24 -12.25
N CYS A 128 -3.92 0.66 -13.36
CA CYS A 128 -3.55 -0.24 -14.44
C CYS A 128 -2.14 -0.81 -14.24
N ALA A 129 -1.94 -2.09 -14.58
CA ALA A 129 -0.62 -2.70 -14.59
C ALA A 129 0.36 -1.86 -15.43
N GLY A 130 1.56 -1.64 -14.89
CA GLY A 130 2.57 -0.77 -15.50
C GLY A 130 2.42 0.73 -15.17
N SER A 131 1.35 1.14 -14.50
CA SER A 131 1.20 2.48 -13.93
C SER A 131 1.63 2.48 -12.45
N SER A 132 1.72 3.66 -11.85
CA SER A 132 1.96 3.81 -10.41
C SER A 132 0.68 4.20 -9.68
N ASN A 133 0.65 3.89 -8.41
CA ASN A 133 -0.39 4.25 -7.47
C ASN A 133 0.28 4.60 -6.13
N SER A 134 -0.29 5.48 -5.35
CA SER A 134 0.16 5.82 -4.00
C SER A 134 -1.03 6.07 -3.09
N ALA A 135 -0.82 5.90 -1.79
CA ALA A 135 -1.85 6.18 -0.80
C ALA A 135 -2.22 7.67 -0.78
N SER A 136 -3.49 7.92 -0.58
CA SER A 136 -4.06 9.27 -0.49
C SER A 136 -4.99 9.38 0.72
N SER A 137 -5.42 10.61 1.04
CA SER A 137 -6.34 10.87 2.16
C SER A 137 -5.90 10.24 3.49
N VAL A 138 -4.59 10.20 3.74
CA VAL A 138 -4.01 9.66 4.98
C VAL A 138 -4.35 10.60 6.13
N VAL A 139 -5.09 10.12 7.14
CA VAL A 139 -5.55 10.98 8.24
C VAL A 139 -4.40 11.28 9.21
N THR A 140 -3.74 10.27 9.74
CA THR A 140 -2.53 10.46 10.57
C THR A 140 -1.31 10.09 9.74
N SER A 141 -0.53 11.09 9.33
CA SER A 141 0.65 10.91 8.48
C SER A 141 1.90 10.47 9.27
N GLY A 142 2.92 9.99 8.53
CA GLY A 142 4.24 9.64 9.08
C GLY A 142 4.38 8.19 9.52
N GLY A 143 3.36 7.34 9.31
CA GLY A 143 3.42 5.90 9.54
C GLY A 143 4.09 5.13 8.39
N THR A 144 3.84 3.83 8.35
CA THR A 144 4.48 2.92 7.38
C THR A 144 3.47 2.00 6.72
N TYR A 145 3.72 1.71 5.43
CA TYR A 145 2.92 0.81 4.61
C TYR A 145 3.63 -0.53 4.41
N VAL A 146 2.87 -1.61 4.47
CA VAL A 146 3.35 -2.97 4.16
C VAL A 146 2.24 -3.76 3.46
N PHE A 147 2.62 -4.78 2.68
CA PHE A 147 1.65 -5.76 2.23
C PHE A 147 1.23 -6.68 3.38
N ASN A 148 -0.07 -6.94 3.50
CA ASN A 148 -0.60 -7.89 4.47
C ASN A 148 -1.75 -8.72 3.87
N PRO A 149 -1.51 -10.00 3.46
CA PRO A 149 -0.22 -10.71 3.50
C PRO A 149 0.79 -10.23 2.46
N SER A 150 2.06 -10.55 2.69
CA SER A 150 3.11 -10.31 1.68
C SER A 150 2.82 -11.10 0.40
N PRO A 151 2.92 -10.49 -0.80
CA PRO A 151 2.76 -11.20 -2.05
C PRO A 151 3.86 -12.23 -2.27
N SER A 152 3.58 -13.22 -3.12
CA SER A 152 4.54 -14.29 -3.45
C SER A 152 5.47 -13.93 -4.60
N GLY A 153 5.23 -12.82 -5.28
CA GLY A 153 5.97 -12.36 -6.44
C GLY A 153 7.12 -11.39 -6.10
N SER A 154 7.46 -10.56 -7.07
CA SER A 154 8.51 -9.53 -6.95
C SER A 154 7.95 -8.13 -6.73
N GLU A 155 6.66 -8.02 -6.46
CA GLU A 155 6.00 -6.77 -6.17
C GLU A 155 6.58 -6.14 -4.91
N THR A 156 6.76 -4.83 -4.94
CA THR A 156 7.26 -4.07 -3.80
C THR A 156 6.31 -2.94 -3.46
N ILE A 157 6.34 -2.51 -2.21
CA ILE A 157 5.61 -1.35 -1.74
C ILE A 157 6.60 -0.35 -1.13
N ASP A 158 6.45 0.91 -1.47
CA ASP A 158 7.19 1.98 -0.80
C ASP A 158 6.60 2.19 0.60
N VAL A 159 7.44 2.07 1.61
CA VAL A 159 7.02 2.09 3.02
C VAL A 159 6.49 3.44 3.49
N LEU A 160 6.76 4.53 2.77
CA LEU A 160 6.36 5.89 3.15
C LEU A 160 5.18 6.42 2.33
N THR A 161 5.05 6.00 1.08
CA THR A 161 4.03 6.50 0.16
C THR A 161 2.91 5.49 -0.11
N GLY A 162 3.15 4.20 0.19
CA GLY A 162 2.23 3.12 -0.16
C GLY A 162 2.19 2.83 -1.68
N GLU A 163 3.14 3.36 -2.47
CA GLU A 163 3.22 3.10 -3.90
C GLU A 163 3.61 1.64 -4.16
N ILE A 164 2.80 0.97 -4.97
CA ILE A 164 3.05 -0.42 -5.38
C ILE A 164 3.76 -0.43 -6.73
N THR A 165 4.90 -1.10 -6.79
CA THR A 165 5.67 -1.30 -8.01
C THR A 165 5.64 -2.78 -8.41
N GLY A 166 5.50 -3.06 -9.71
CA GLY A 166 5.49 -4.41 -10.27
C GLY A 166 4.18 -5.17 -10.04
N GLY A 167 3.09 -4.47 -9.72
CA GLY A 167 1.78 -5.09 -9.53
C GLY A 167 1.29 -5.82 -10.78
N ILE A 168 0.76 -7.02 -10.59
CA ILE A 168 0.30 -7.92 -11.66
C ILE A 168 -1.15 -7.62 -12.00
N GLY A 169 -1.45 -7.40 -13.28
CA GLY A 169 -2.81 -7.17 -13.77
C GLY A 169 -3.77 -8.31 -13.40
N GLY A 170 -4.97 -7.95 -12.93
CA GLY A 170 -5.99 -8.87 -12.42
C GLY A 170 -5.77 -9.30 -10.97
N THR A 171 -4.78 -8.76 -10.27
CA THR A 171 -4.47 -9.13 -8.88
C THR A 171 -4.90 -8.03 -7.90
N THR A 172 -5.51 -8.44 -6.78
CA THR A 172 -5.84 -7.56 -5.66
C THR A 172 -4.78 -7.71 -4.57
N TYR A 173 -4.24 -6.60 -4.12
CA TYR A 173 -3.30 -6.53 -3.01
C TYR A 173 -3.97 -5.93 -1.80
N SER A 174 -3.62 -6.44 -0.61
CA SER A 174 -4.00 -5.83 0.67
C SER A 174 -2.80 -5.09 1.24
N VAL A 175 -3.01 -3.85 1.61
CA VAL A 175 -1.99 -2.96 2.17
C VAL A 175 -2.40 -2.55 3.56
N GLU A 176 -1.52 -2.75 4.52
CA GLU A 176 -1.66 -2.32 5.90
C GLU A 176 -0.86 -1.04 6.11
N TYR A 177 -1.49 -0.05 6.71
CA TYR A 177 -0.86 1.16 7.20
C TYR A 177 -0.86 1.18 8.71
N THR A 178 0.31 1.42 9.31
CA THR A 178 0.50 1.58 10.76
C THR A 178 0.98 3.00 11.04
N THR A 179 0.26 3.73 11.88
CA THR A 179 0.67 5.06 12.34
C THR A 179 1.84 4.96 13.32
N ASN A 180 2.57 6.05 13.55
CA ASN A 180 3.74 6.09 14.43
C ASN A 180 3.60 7.12 15.57
N GLY A 181 2.38 7.55 15.88
CA GLY A 181 2.11 8.46 17.00
C GLY A 181 2.27 7.81 18.39
N ILE A 182 1.87 8.52 19.41
CA ILE A 182 1.93 8.01 20.80
C ILE A 182 1.00 6.82 20.99
N CYS A 183 -0.15 6.84 20.33
CA CYS A 183 -1.17 5.80 20.39
C CYS A 183 -1.41 5.24 18.97
N PRO A 184 -0.49 4.43 18.45
CA PRO A 184 -0.56 3.97 17.08
C PRO A 184 -1.77 3.08 16.82
N SER A 185 -2.24 3.11 15.59
CA SER A 185 -3.28 2.22 15.07
C SER A 185 -2.92 1.67 13.71
N GLN A 186 -3.73 0.75 13.23
CA GLN A 186 -3.55 0.09 11.94
C GLN A 186 -4.87 0.09 11.19
N SER A 187 -4.77 0.18 9.85
CA SER A 187 -5.88 -0.11 8.95
C SER A 187 -5.39 -0.87 7.72
N ILE A 188 -6.30 -1.59 7.08
CA ILE A 188 -6.01 -2.35 5.86
C ILE A 188 -6.96 -1.89 4.77
N GLU A 189 -6.39 -1.55 3.62
CA GLU A 189 -7.10 -1.25 2.39
C GLU A 189 -6.71 -2.23 1.29
N THR A 190 -7.62 -2.45 0.34
CA THR A 190 -7.37 -3.30 -0.82
C THR A 190 -7.33 -2.46 -2.09
N VAL A 191 -6.49 -2.87 -3.03
CA VAL A 191 -6.35 -2.23 -4.33
C VAL A 191 -6.27 -3.28 -5.43
N LEU A 192 -7.08 -3.12 -6.47
CA LEU A 192 -7.04 -3.95 -7.67
C LEU A 192 -6.09 -3.35 -8.70
N VAL A 193 -5.14 -4.14 -9.16
CA VAL A 193 -4.36 -3.83 -10.35
C VAL A 193 -5.10 -4.36 -11.56
N ASN A 194 -5.68 -3.47 -12.38
CA ASN A 194 -6.39 -3.86 -13.57
C ASN A 194 -5.41 -4.32 -14.65
N SER A 195 -5.76 -5.37 -15.39
CA SER A 195 -5.01 -5.78 -16.56
C SER A 195 -5.13 -4.74 -17.66
N VAL A 196 -4.03 -4.49 -18.37
CA VAL A 196 -4.06 -3.67 -19.58
C VAL A 196 -4.77 -4.47 -20.68
N ASP A 197 -5.65 -3.81 -21.42
CA ASP A 197 -6.35 -4.39 -22.56
C ASP A 197 -5.35 -4.83 -23.65
N ASP A 198 -5.66 -5.89 -24.37
CA ASP A 198 -4.89 -6.32 -25.52
C ASP A 198 -5.53 -5.72 -26.80
N ALA A 199 -4.88 -4.71 -27.37
CA ALA A 199 -5.32 -4.05 -28.61
C ALA A 199 -4.94 -4.81 -29.87
N SER A 200 -4.49 -6.06 -29.79
CA SER A 200 -4.11 -6.86 -30.94
C SER A 200 -5.30 -7.10 -31.88
N PHE A 201 -5.04 -6.94 -33.18
CA PHE A 201 -5.97 -7.21 -34.26
C PHE A 201 -5.18 -7.64 -35.52
N VAL A 202 -5.90 -8.13 -36.54
CA VAL A 202 -5.31 -8.47 -37.85
C VAL A 202 -6.02 -7.68 -38.92
N LEU A 203 -5.24 -7.00 -39.76
CA LEU A 203 -5.67 -6.33 -40.95
C LEU A 203 -4.79 -6.77 -42.10
N THR A 204 -5.37 -7.38 -43.11
CA THR A 204 -4.61 -7.95 -44.26
C THR A 204 -4.59 -7.02 -45.46
N ASP A 205 -3.49 -7.06 -46.22
CA ASP A 205 -3.39 -6.35 -47.49
C ASP A 205 -4.48 -6.77 -48.46
N TYR A 206 -4.95 -5.86 -49.34
CA TYR A 206 -6.03 -6.12 -50.28
C TYR A 206 -5.90 -5.29 -51.56
N CYS A 207 -6.71 -5.59 -52.57
CA CYS A 207 -6.69 -4.86 -53.85
C CYS A 207 -7.64 -3.65 -53.82
N ALA A 208 -7.25 -2.55 -54.43
CA ALA A 208 -8.10 -1.37 -54.60
C ALA A 208 -9.46 -1.74 -55.19
N GLY A 209 -10.56 -1.21 -54.64
CA GLY A 209 -11.90 -1.56 -55.01
C GLY A 209 -12.49 -2.81 -54.36
N SER A 210 -11.69 -3.55 -53.57
CA SER A 210 -12.18 -4.58 -52.66
C SER A 210 -12.42 -3.99 -51.28
N SER A 211 -13.13 -4.70 -50.41
CA SER A 211 -13.26 -4.36 -49.01
C SER A 211 -12.40 -5.22 -48.12
N ASN A 212 -12.00 -4.69 -46.95
CA ASN A 212 -11.23 -5.35 -45.95
C ASN A 212 -11.73 -4.83 -44.59
N SER A 213 -11.83 -5.69 -43.62
CA SER A 213 -12.13 -5.33 -42.24
C SER A 213 -11.17 -6.02 -41.28
N ALA A 214 -10.97 -5.43 -40.14
CA ALA A 214 -10.14 -6.02 -39.10
C ALA A 214 -10.74 -7.34 -38.58
N SER A 215 -9.88 -8.28 -38.30
CA SER A 215 -10.21 -9.59 -37.74
C SER A 215 -9.35 -9.90 -36.54
N ALA A 216 -9.68 -10.97 -35.81
CA ALA A 216 -8.96 -11.41 -34.62
C ALA A 216 -8.71 -10.27 -33.62
N VAL A 217 -9.67 -9.36 -33.47
CA VAL A 217 -9.62 -8.30 -32.46
C VAL A 217 -9.75 -8.94 -31.07
N VAL A 218 -8.70 -8.83 -30.26
CA VAL A 218 -8.65 -9.52 -28.95
C VAL A 218 -9.57 -8.87 -27.94
N THR A 219 -9.39 -7.57 -27.69
CA THR A 219 -10.32 -6.81 -26.83
C THR A 219 -11.28 -6.03 -27.71
N SER A 220 -12.54 -6.45 -27.78
CA SER A 220 -13.57 -5.82 -28.63
C SER A 220 -14.15 -4.55 -28.00
N GLY A 221 -14.85 -3.75 -28.81
CA GLY A 221 -15.59 -2.56 -28.38
C GLY A 221 -14.78 -1.25 -28.44
N GLY A 222 -13.54 -1.29 -28.87
CA GLY A 222 -12.71 -0.11 -29.13
C GLY A 222 -13.02 0.56 -30.47
N SER A 223 -12.10 1.38 -30.97
CA SER A 223 -12.27 2.15 -32.19
C SER A 223 -11.02 2.12 -33.08
N PHE A 224 -11.26 2.08 -34.39
CA PHE A 224 -10.23 2.18 -35.40
C PHE A 224 -10.09 3.61 -35.90
N SER A 225 -8.87 4.03 -36.19
CA SER A 225 -8.53 5.32 -36.77
C SER A 225 -7.28 5.20 -37.65
N PHE A 226 -7.07 6.16 -38.56
CA PHE A 226 -5.79 6.33 -39.21
C PHE A 226 -4.80 7.03 -38.28
N ASN A 227 -3.57 6.56 -38.25
CA ASN A 227 -2.48 7.21 -37.50
C ASN A 227 -1.13 7.09 -38.26
N PRO A 228 -0.67 8.14 -38.99
CA PRO A 228 -1.29 9.47 -39.13
C PRO A 228 -2.52 9.47 -40.04
N LEU A 229 -3.31 10.52 -39.96
CA LEU A 229 -4.43 10.75 -40.90
C LEU A 229 -3.89 10.87 -42.32
N PRO A 230 -4.50 10.19 -43.32
CA PRO A 230 -4.12 10.33 -44.71
C PRO A 230 -4.46 11.74 -45.26
N SER A 231 -3.74 12.14 -46.28
CA SER A 231 -3.97 13.44 -46.95
C SER A 231 -5.10 13.46 -47.97
N GLY A 232 -5.69 12.31 -48.29
CA GLY A 232 -6.75 12.14 -49.26
C GLY A 232 -8.14 12.13 -48.68
N SER A 233 -9.08 11.51 -49.40
CA SER A 233 -10.49 11.35 -49.02
C SER A 233 -10.79 9.94 -48.47
N GLU A 234 -9.78 9.21 -48.08
CA GLU A 234 -9.92 7.87 -47.52
C GLU A 234 -10.65 7.94 -46.18
N ILE A 235 -11.55 7.01 -45.97
CA ILE A 235 -12.37 6.91 -44.75
C ILE A 235 -12.10 5.54 -44.14
N ILE A 236 -12.01 5.49 -42.80
CA ILE A 236 -11.97 4.24 -42.03
C ILE A 236 -13.26 4.10 -41.24
N ASP A 237 -13.88 2.93 -41.29
CA ASP A 237 -14.97 2.59 -40.39
C ASP A 237 -14.43 2.37 -38.98
N VAL A 238 -14.94 3.15 -38.02
CA VAL A 238 -14.43 3.17 -36.63
C VAL A 238 -14.70 1.87 -35.87
N LEU A 239 -15.61 1.04 -36.33
CA LEU A 239 -15.99 -0.21 -35.65
C LEU A 239 -15.35 -1.43 -36.29
N THR A 240 -15.18 -1.42 -37.61
CA THR A 240 -14.70 -2.57 -38.37
C THR A 240 -13.26 -2.42 -38.87
N GLY A 241 -12.71 -1.21 -38.88
CA GLY A 241 -11.42 -0.90 -39.45
C GLY A 241 -11.39 -0.99 -40.98
N GLU A 242 -12.54 -1.10 -41.66
CA GLU A 242 -12.64 -1.13 -43.13
C GLU A 242 -12.22 0.22 -43.71
N ILE A 243 -11.31 0.19 -44.69
CA ILE A 243 -10.87 1.39 -45.41
C ILE A 243 -11.62 1.51 -46.70
N THR A 244 -12.32 2.66 -46.88
CA THR A 244 -13.03 3.02 -48.13
C THR A 244 -12.29 4.14 -48.85
N GLY A 245 -12.20 4.06 -50.18
CA GLY A 245 -11.55 5.08 -51.02
C GLY A 245 -10.01 5.03 -50.97
N GLY A 246 -9.44 3.94 -50.48
CA GLY A 246 -8.01 3.78 -50.41
C GLY A 246 -7.35 3.66 -51.80
N ASN A 247 -6.20 4.30 -51.98
CA ASN A 247 -5.43 4.33 -53.25
C ASN A 247 -4.55 3.11 -53.43
N GLY A 248 -4.64 2.48 -54.62
CA GLY A 248 -3.76 1.36 -54.97
C GLY A 248 -2.27 1.77 -54.98
N GLY A 249 -1.42 0.93 -54.39
CA GLY A 249 -0.01 1.20 -54.18
C GLY A 249 0.34 1.97 -52.90
N THR A 250 -0.67 2.27 -52.07
CA THR A 250 -0.49 3.05 -50.83
C THR A 250 -0.58 2.15 -49.61
N THR A 251 0.29 2.41 -48.62
CA THR A 251 0.23 1.78 -47.30
C THR A 251 -0.42 2.77 -46.32
N TYR A 252 -1.41 2.29 -45.62
CA TYR A 252 -2.10 3.05 -44.54
C TYR A 252 -1.74 2.45 -43.19
N SER A 253 -1.51 3.31 -42.20
CA SER A 253 -1.34 2.91 -40.80
C SER A 253 -2.68 3.04 -40.09
N VAL A 254 -3.14 1.95 -39.54
CA VAL A 254 -4.42 1.86 -38.81
C VAL A 254 -4.11 1.59 -37.36
N GLU A 255 -4.62 2.44 -36.49
CA GLU A 255 -4.55 2.29 -35.05
C GLU A 255 -5.90 1.79 -34.51
N TYR A 256 -5.84 0.77 -33.68
CA TYR A 256 -6.97 0.33 -32.86
C TYR A 256 -6.72 0.72 -31.43
N THR A 257 -7.67 1.39 -30.79
CA THR A 257 -7.64 1.76 -29.39
C THR A 257 -8.79 1.09 -28.66
N THR A 258 -8.50 0.32 -27.61
CA THR A 258 -9.50 -0.32 -26.76
C THR A 258 -10.19 0.72 -25.89
N ASN A 259 -11.35 0.37 -25.31
CA ASN A 259 -12.16 1.27 -24.48
C ASN A 259 -12.36 0.76 -23.04
N GLY A 260 -11.57 -0.19 -22.57
CA GLY A 260 -11.61 -0.70 -21.20
C GLY A 260 -11.08 0.31 -20.17
N VAL A 261 -11.08 -0.09 -18.92
CA VAL A 261 -10.55 0.72 -17.80
C VAL A 261 -9.06 1.02 -18.00
N CYS A 262 -8.32 0.03 -18.52
CA CYS A 262 -6.90 0.13 -18.83
C CYS A 262 -6.69 -0.02 -20.32
N ASN A 263 -7.14 0.98 -21.05
CA ASN A 263 -7.07 0.98 -22.50
C ASN A 263 -5.62 0.92 -23.02
N SER A 264 -5.48 0.35 -24.21
CA SER A 264 -4.23 0.31 -24.96
C SER A 264 -4.48 0.58 -26.43
N SER A 265 -3.44 0.82 -27.19
CA SER A 265 -3.53 0.94 -28.65
C SER A 265 -2.44 0.16 -29.36
N LEU A 266 -2.74 -0.29 -30.58
CA LEU A 266 -1.80 -0.94 -31.48
C LEU A 266 -1.98 -0.41 -32.91
N ILE A 267 -0.87 -0.16 -33.58
CA ILE A 267 -0.86 0.27 -34.98
C ILE A 267 -0.45 -0.91 -35.87
N GLN A 268 -1.24 -1.14 -36.94
CA GLN A 268 -0.87 -2.04 -38.03
C GLN A 268 -0.88 -1.31 -39.36
N ASN A 269 0.04 -1.74 -40.25
CA ASN A 269 0.11 -1.23 -41.61
C ASN A 269 -0.62 -2.18 -42.56
N VAL A 270 -1.37 -1.62 -43.50
CA VAL A 270 -2.05 -2.36 -44.57
C VAL A 270 -1.72 -1.76 -45.91
N LEU A 271 -1.29 -2.59 -46.88
CA LEU A 271 -0.99 -2.20 -48.23
C LEU A 271 -2.23 -2.45 -49.13
N ILE A 272 -2.65 -1.42 -49.85
CA ILE A 272 -3.65 -1.57 -50.89
C ILE A 272 -2.95 -1.77 -52.24
N TYR A 273 -3.10 -2.93 -52.82
CA TYR A 273 -2.50 -3.23 -54.13
C TYR A 273 -3.23 -2.51 -55.26
N SER A 274 -2.48 -2.02 -56.24
CA SER A 274 -3.09 -1.44 -57.43
C SER A 274 -3.78 -2.52 -58.29
N VAL A 275 -4.94 -2.17 -58.81
CA VAL A 275 -5.62 -3.05 -59.77
C VAL A 275 -4.86 -3.05 -61.10
N PRO A 276 -4.54 -4.24 -61.70
CA PRO A 276 -3.89 -4.28 -63.02
C PRO A 276 -4.77 -3.63 -64.10
N SER A 277 -4.16 -2.87 -64.97
CA SER A 277 -4.81 -2.34 -66.15
C SER A 277 -4.68 -3.33 -67.33
N THR A 278 -5.79 -3.93 -67.73
CA THR A 278 -5.84 -4.82 -68.89
C THR A 278 -6.13 -3.99 -70.13
N GLY A 279 -5.26 -4.05 -71.14
CA GLY A 279 -5.48 -3.36 -72.41
C GLY A 279 -6.59 -4.00 -73.24
N PRO A 280 -7.08 -3.29 -74.24
CA PRO A 280 -8.14 -3.79 -75.12
C PRO A 280 -7.65 -4.99 -75.95
N ILE A 281 -8.58 -5.93 -76.23
CA ILE A 281 -8.35 -7.05 -77.10
C ILE A 281 -8.48 -6.58 -78.55
N PHE A 282 -7.47 -6.76 -79.36
CA PHE A 282 -7.53 -6.50 -80.82
C PHE A 282 -7.64 -7.82 -81.62
N HIS A 283 -8.43 -7.84 -82.66
CA HIS A 283 -8.52 -8.91 -83.59
C HIS A 283 -7.54 -8.62 -84.74
N ASN A 284 -6.63 -9.57 -85.05
CA ASN A 284 -5.76 -9.50 -86.20
C ASN A 284 -6.45 -10.03 -87.46
#